data_5b870fe10a56ae915e83f7fe878491bb
#
_entry.id   5b870fe10a56ae915e83f7fe878491bb
#
_cell.length_a   1.000
_cell.length_b   1.000
_cell.length_c   1.000
_cell.angle_alpha   90.00
_cell.angle_beta   90.00
_cell.angle_gamma   90.00
#
_symmetry.space_group_name_H-M   'P 1'
#
loop_
_entity.id
_entity.type
_entity.pdbx_description
1 polymer ?
#
loop_
_entity_poly.entity_id
_entity_poly.type
_entity_poly.pdbx_seq_one_letter_code
_entity_poly.pdbx_strand_id
1 'polypeptide(L)'
;NPLESIVFITLPEDFQISKAAMHIDTTIPLPVQLPLGTDKDAKFDIKTLSEEMILAGILTVLAYDKGNSNLNYYRSIISKAKPNIKKELTEAAILKARNEDFDIAEEIFDALRGLDPEDMGTVLNTALFFDQRADSYRKSGLLEDADAYDNDAEFYYKQAMESEPVIPDAFFNAGFFYLKQKNFSKGKECFEIYLAYVIDIK
;
A
#
# COMPACT_ATOMS: atom_id res chain seq x y z
N ASN A 1 13.30 5.24 -9.49
CA ASN A 1 12.55 3.98 -9.48
C ASN A 1 12.90 3.19 -8.21
N PRO A 2 11.94 2.90 -7.31
CA PRO A 2 12.20 2.18 -6.06
C PRO A 2 12.84 0.80 -6.25
N LEU A 3 12.55 0.13 -7.37
CA LEU A 3 13.15 -1.17 -7.70
C LEU A 3 14.66 -1.11 -8.00
N GLU A 4 15.19 0.08 -8.22
CA GLU A 4 16.63 0.22 -8.52
C GLU A 4 17.54 -0.11 -7.34
N SER A 5 17.06 -0.03 -6.12
CA SER A 5 17.80 -0.40 -4.91
C SER A 5 17.61 -1.86 -4.49
N ILE A 6 16.88 -2.65 -5.28
CA ILE A 6 16.61 -4.05 -5.01
C ILE A 6 17.58 -4.93 -5.80
N VAL A 7 18.17 -5.89 -5.12
CA VAL A 7 18.90 -7.00 -5.74
C VAL A 7 18.22 -8.31 -5.40
N PHE A 8 18.23 -9.24 -6.34
CA PHE A 8 17.70 -10.59 -6.12
C PHE A 8 18.87 -11.54 -5.85
N ILE A 9 18.81 -12.24 -4.73
CA ILE A 9 19.84 -13.18 -4.32
C ILE A 9 19.26 -14.58 -4.11
N THR A 10 20.05 -15.60 -4.39
CA THR A 10 19.73 -16.98 -4.05
C THR A 10 20.57 -17.38 -2.84
N LEU A 11 19.91 -17.86 -1.78
CA LEU A 11 20.59 -18.27 -0.56
C LEU A 11 21.20 -19.67 -0.73
N PRO A 12 22.39 -19.93 -0.16
CA PRO A 12 22.90 -21.29 -0.03
C PRO A 12 21.98 -22.16 0.83
N GLU A 13 21.91 -23.46 0.54
CA GLU A 13 21.03 -24.41 1.26
C GLU A 13 21.30 -24.47 2.78
N ASP A 14 22.54 -24.22 3.17
CA ASP A 14 22.98 -24.22 4.57
C ASP A 14 22.89 -22.85 5.24
N PHE A 15 22.39 -21.82 4.53
CA PHE A 15 22.28 -20.47 5.08
C PHE A 15 21.10 -20.38 6.07
N GLN A 16 21.44 -20.12 7.34
CA GLN A 16 20.43 -19.87 8.39
C GLN A 16 20.36 -18.40 8.73
N ILE A 17 19.20 -17.81 8.50
CA ILE A 17 18.87 -16.48 9.03
C ILE A 17 18.46 -16.67 10.48
N SER A 18 19.31 -16.24 11.39
CA SER A 18 19.24 -16.54 12.81
C SER A 18 18.17 -15.80 13.58
N LYS A 19 16.91 -15.82 13.23
CA LYS A 19 15.86 -15.38 14.17
C LYS A 19 14.41 -15.59 13.75
N ALA A 20 14.12 -15.89 12.53
CA ALA A 20 12.75 -16.17 12.15
C ALA A 20 12.68 -17.56 11.53
N ALA A 21 11.66 -18.31 11.88
CA ALA A 21 11.24 -19.50 11.17
C ALA A 21 10.72 -19.13 9.77
N MET A 22 11.48 -18.34 9.01
CA MET A 22 11.23 -18.10 7.60
C MET A 22 11.63 -19.38 6.87
N HIS A 23 10.63 -20.17 6.48
CA HIS A 23 10.86 -21.28 5.58
C HIS A 23 11.13 -20.72 4.19
N ILE A 24 12.42 -20.45 3.91
CA ILE A 24 12.85 -19.90 2.63
C ILE A 24 13.15 -21.05 1.68
N ASP A 25 12.51 -21.03 0.51
CA ASP A 25 12.86 -21.88 -0.60
C ASP A 25 14.12 -21.34 -1.28
N THR A 26 15.24 -22.04 -1.15
CA THR A 26 16.54 -21.61 -1.68
C THR A 26 16.62 -21.61 -3.21
N THR A 27 15.60 -22.16 -3.89
CA THR A 27 15.51 -22.14 -5.36
C THR A 27 14.87 -20.84 -5.89
N ILE A 28 14.19 -20.07 -5.05
CA ILE A 28 13.53 -18.84 -5.43
C ILE A 28 14.36 -17.63 -5.02
N PRO A 29 14.74 -16.74 -5.95
CA PRO A 29 15.49 -15.53 -5.61
C PRO A 29 14.74 -14.65 -4.63
N LEU A 30 15.43 -14.14 -3.61
CA LEU A 30 14.89 -13.20 -2.62
C LEU A 30 15.24 -11.77 -3.00
N PRO A 31 14.25 -10.86 -2.97
CA PRO A 31 14.52 -9.43 -3.10
C PRO A 31 15.14 -8.89 -1.82
N VAL A 32 16.22 -8.15 -1.96
CA VAL A 32 16.96 -7.56 -0.86
C VAL A 32 17.11 -6.06 -1.11
N GLN A 33 16.68 -5.26 -0.16
CA GLN A 33 16.89 -3.81 -0.18
C GLN A 33 18.32 -3.48 0.19
N LEU A 34 19.06 -2.87 -0.73
CA LEU A 34 20.41 -2.38 -0.45
C LEU A 34 20.37 -1.10 0.37
N PRO A 35 21.35 -0.87 1.27
CA PRO A 35 21.53 0.41 1.93
C PRO A 35 21.75 1.54 0.91
N LEU A 36 21.34 2.75 1.27
CA LEU A 36 21.57 3.94 0.45
C LEU A 36 23.07 4.12 0.12
N GLY A 37 23.37 4.43 -1.14
CA GLY A 37 24.75 4.64 -1.61
C GLY A 37 25.52 3.37 -1.89
N THR A 38 24.92 2.19 -1.81
CA THR A 38 25.55 0.93 -2.18
C THR A 38 25.70 0.84 -3.70
N ASP A 39 26.90 0.51 -4.17
CA ASP A 39 27.16 0.21 -5.57
C ASP A 39 26.50 -1.13 -5.96
N LYS A 40 25.59 -1.09 -6.92
CA LYS A 40 24.86 -2.28 -7.40
C LYS A 40 25.75 -3.26 -8.17
N ASP A 41 26.80 -2.75 -8.78
CA ASP A 41 27.76 -3.55 -9.54
C ASP A 41 28.76 -4.24 -8.62
N ALA A 42 28.82 -3.85 -7.34
CA ALA A 42 29.60 -4.53 -6.33
C ALA A 42 28.95 -5.87 -5.96
N LYS A 43 29.77 -6.91 -5.85
CA LYS A 43 29.30 -8.23 -5.41
C LYS A 43 28.71 -8.12 -4.00
N PHE A 44 27.42 -8.45 -3.86
CA PHE A 44 26.74 -8.44 -2.57
C PHE A 44 27.40 -9.42 -1.60
N ASP A 45 27.78 -8.93 -0.41
CA ASP A 45 28.31 -9.78 0.66
C ASP A 45 27.14 -10.35 1.48
N ILE A 46 26.86 -11.64 1.31
CA ILE A 46 25.79 -12.36 2.01
C ILE A 46 25.93 -12.31 3.54
N LYS A 47 27.13 -12.08 4.06
CA LYS A 47 27.36 -11.94 5.51
C LYS A 47 26.74 -10.67 6.08
N THR A 48 26.49 -9.68 5.24
CA THR A 48 25.83 -8.41 5.64
C THR A 48 24.31 -8.49 5.58
N LEU A 49 23.75 -9.59 5.09
CA LEU A 49 22.31 -9.77 4.92
C LEU A 49 21.61 -9.77 6.27
N SER A 50 20.58 -8.90 6.40
CA SER A 50 19.69 -8.85 7.55
C SER A 50 18.25 -9.23 7.17
N GLU A 51 17.47 -9.63 8.16
CA GLU A 51 16.04 -9.87 7.99
C GLU A 51 15.32 -8.63 7.47
N GLU A 52 15.65 -7.45 8.00
CA GLU A 52 15.07 -6.17 7.60
C GLU A 52 15.32 -5.86 6.12
N MET A 53 16.50 -6.17 5.60
CA MET A 53 16.81 -5.98 4.18
C MET A 53 15.94 -6.86 3.28
N ILE A 54 15.65 -8.08 3.70
CA ILE A 54 14.76 -9.01 2.98
C ILE A 54 13.31 -8.52 3.04
N LEU A 55 12.82 -8.19 4.22
CA LEU A 55 11.44 -7.72 4.39
C LEU A 55 11.18 -6.41 3.64
N ALA A 56 12.12 -5.47 3.69
CA ALA A 56 12.04 -4.23 2.92
C ALA A 56 12.07 -4.50 1.41
N GLY A 57 12.92 -5.41 0.96
CA GLY A 57 12.98 -5.84 -0.44
C GLY A 57 11.66 -6.46 -0.92
N ILE A 58 11.08 -7.34 -0.12
CA ILE A 58 9.78 -7.96 -0.39
C ILE A 58 8.69 -6.91 -0.51
N LEU A 59 8.59 -5.98 0.44
CA LEU A 59 7.58 -4.91 0.41
C LEU A 59 7.71 -4.04 -0.84
N THR A 60 8.93 -3.70 -1.24
CA THR A 60 9.19 -2.90 -2.44
C THR A 60 8.77 -3.65 -3.71
N VAL A 61 9.08 -4.94 -3.81
CA VAL A 61 8.66 -5.77 -4.95
C VAL A 61 7.13 -5.91 -4.99
N LEU A 62 6.50 -6.16 -3.85
CA LEU A 62 5.03 -6.23 -3.76
C LEU A 62 4.35 -4.92 -4.18
N ALA A 63 4.96 -3.78 -3.85
CA ALA A 63 4.43 -2.46 -4.22
C ALA A 63 4.57 -2.16 -5.71
N TYR A 64 5.72 -2.47 -6.32
CA TYR A 64 6.11 -1.89 -7.61
C TYR A 64 6.34 -2.90 -8.74
N ASP A 65 6.64 -4.17 -8.45
CA ASP A 65 6.87 -5.21 -9.47
C ASP A 65 5.66 -6.14 -9.62
N LYS A 66 4.57 -5.58 -10.18
CA LYS A 66 3.31 -6.31 -10.34
C LYS A 66 3.40 -7.53 -11.27
N GLY A 67 4.41 -7.57 -12.13
CA GLY A 67 4.65 -8.67 -13.08
C GLY A 67 5.49 -9.81 -12.51
N ASN A 68 5.98 -9.70 -11.27
CA ASN A 68 6.83 -10.73 -10.68
C ASN A 68 6.06 -12.04 -10.45
N SER A 69 6.62 -13.15 -10.94
CA SER A 69 5.98 -14.47 -10.85
C SER A 69 5.93 -15.05 -9.42
N ASN A 70 6.71 -14.49 -8.48
CA ASN A 70 6.85 -15.01 -7.12
C ASN A 70 6.11 -14.18 -6.06
N LEU A 71 5.20 -13.28 -6.46
CA LEU A 71 4.52 -12.39 -5.52
C LEU A 71 3.80 -13.14 -4.39
N ASN A 72 3.11 -14.24 -4.70
CA ASN A 72 2.41 -15.03 -3.69
C ASN A 72 3.37 -15.67 -2.69
N TYR A 73 4.52 -16.10 -3.15
CA TYR A 73 5.58 -16.62 -2.29
C TYR A 73 6.12 -15.54 -1.35
N TYR A 74 6.39 -14.34 -1.87
CA TYR A 74 6.84 -13.21 -1.05
C TYR A 74 5.80 -12.75 -0.03
N ARG A 75 4.52 -12.75 -0.39
CA ARG A 75 3.41 -12.51 0.57
C ARG A 75 3.40 -13.54 1.69
N SER A 76 3.63 -14.80 1.36
CA SER A 76 3.70 -15.89 2.34
C SER A 76 4.85 -15.69 3.33
N ILE A 77 6.05 -15.32 2.86
CA ILE A 77 7.20 -15.05 3.72
C ILE A 77 6.88 -13.93 4.71
N ILE A 78 6.45 -12.78 4.21
CA ILE A 78 6.23 -11.60 5.05
C ILE A 78 5.10 -11.80 6.05
N SER A 79 4.04 -12.49 5.66
CA SER A 79 2.90 -12.78 6.55
C SER A 79 3.28 -13.71 7.69
N LYS A 80 4.20 -14.66 7.46
CA LYS A 80 4.72 -15.55 8.50
C LYS A 80 5.71 -14.85 9.42
N ALA A 81 6.61 -14.05 8.84
CA ALA A 81 7.63 -13.33 9.59
C ALA A 81 7.04 -12.19 10.44
N LYS A 82 6.02 -11.52 9.92
CA LYS A 82 5.35 -10.35 10.54
C LYS A 82 3.83 -10.49 10.45
N PRO A 83 3.19 -11.29 11.31
CA PRO A 83 1.74 -11.53 11.26
C PRO A 83 0.88 -10.27 11.38
N ASN A 84 1.40 -9.22 12.04
CA ASN A 84 0.71 -7.94 12.24
C ASN A 84 1.14 -6.84 11.26
N ILE A 85 1.92 -7.18 10.23
CA ILE A 85 2.52 -6.20 9.32
C ILE A 85 1.48 -5.28 8.67
N LYS A 86 0.34 -5.82 8.27
CA LYS A 86 -0.74 -5.05 7.63
C LYS A 86 -1.30 -3.97 8.56
N LYS A 87 -1.52 -4.31 9.84
CA LYS A 87 -1.98 -3.34 10.84
C LYS A 87 -0.91 -2.28 11.11
N GLU A 88 0.33 -2.70 11.32
CA GLU A 88 1.45 -1.80 11.60
C GLU A 88 1.69 -0.81 10.45
N LEU A 89 1.68 -1.29 9.20
CA LEU A 89 1.83 -0.44 8.02
C LEU A 89 0.65 0.51 7.84
N THR A 90 -0.59 0.05 8.10
CA THR A 90 -1.78 0.91 8.03
C THR A 90 -1.69 2.06 9.03
N GLU A 91 -1.34 1.77 10.27
CA GLU A 91 -1.16 2.80 11.30
C GLU A 91 -0.04 3.78 10.94
N ALA A 92 1.08 3.27 10.41
CA ALA A 92 2.19 4.10 9.95
C ALA A 92 1.80 5.00 8.77
N ALA A 93 1.07 4.48 7.77
CA ALA A 93 0.60 5.25 6.63
C ALA A 93 -0.33 6.40 7.05
N ILE A 94 -1.28 6.10 7.96
CA ILE A 94 -2.22 7.10 8.48
C ILE A 94 -1.46 8.19 9.27
N LEU A 95 -0.50 7.81 10.09
CA LEU A 95 0.32 8.76 10.85
C LEU A 95 1.16 9.65 9.92
N LYS A 96 1.79 9.08 8.91
CA LYS A 96 2.57 9.82 7.91
C LYS A 96 1.69 10.81 7.13
N ALA A 97 0.52 10.37 6.69
CA ALA A 97 -0.45 11.25 6.02
C ALA A 97 -0.90 12.40 6.92
N ARG A 98 -1.16 12.13 8.19
CA ARG A 98 -1.53 13.16 9.17
C ARG A 98 -0.44 14.21 9.38
N ASN A 99 0.81 13.79 9.31
CA ASN A 99 1.97 14.68 9.41
C ASN A 99 2.36 15.33 8.07
N GLU A 100 1.56 15.12 7.03
CA GLU A 100 1.81 15.62 5.67
C GLU A 100 3.09 15.05 5.01
N ASP A 101 3.63 13.94 5.53
CA ASP A 101 4.68 13.14 4.89
C ASP A 101 4.07 12.28 3.77
N PHE A 102 3.46 12.93 2.77
CA PHE A 102 2.61 12.27 1.77
C PHE A 102 3.36 11.27 0.89
N ASP A 103 4.58 11.55 0.51
CA ASP A 103 5.34 10.63 -0.34
C ASP A 103 5.63 9.32 0.38
N ILE A 104 5.99 9.37 1.66
CA ILE A 104 6.22 8.17 2.48
C ILE A 104 4.91 7.44 2.72
N ALA A 105 3.82 8.17 3.01
CA ALA A 105 2.50 7.56 3.17
C ALA A 105 2.05 6.82 1.92
N GLU A 106 2.26 7.39 0.73
CA GLU A 106 1.93 6.77 -0.55
C GLU A 106 2.71 5.47 -0.78
N GLU A 107 4.01 5.48 -0.52
CA GLU A 107 4.85 4.27 -0.59
C GLU A 107 4.33 3.15 0.32
N ILE A 108 3.89 3.49 1.53
CA ILE A 108 3.32 2.51 2.47
C ILE A 108 1.98 1.98 1.95
N PHE A 109 1.10 2.83 1.41
CA PHE A 109 -0.16 2.38 0.80
C PHE A 109 0.07 1.51 -0.43
N ASP A 110 1.09 1.81 -1.25
CA ASP A 110 1.50 0.97 -2.37
C ASP A 110 1.91 -0.43 -1.89
N ALA A 111 2.71 -0.50 -0.83
CA ALA A 111 3.11 -1.75 -0.20
C ALA A 111 1.91 -2.53 0.37
N LEU A 112 0.98 -1.86 1.05
CA LEU A 112 -0.25 -2.46 1.59
C LEU A 112 -1.12 -3.08 0.50
N ARG A 113 -1.31 -2.38 -0.63
CA ARG A 113 -2.07 -2.92 -1.76
C ARG A 113 -1.34 -4.07 -2.45
N GLY A 114 -0.03 -4.05 -2.46
CA GLY A 114 0.78 -5.17 -2.94
C GLY A 114 0.72 -6.38 -2.03
N LEU A 115 0.66 -6.16 -0.72
CA LEU A 115 0.59 -7.21 0.30
C LEU A 115 -0.75 -7.95 0.28
N ASP A 116 -1.84 -7.23 0.12
CA ASP A 116 -3.19 -7.80 0.03
C ASP A 116 -4.04 -7.01 -0.99
N PRO A 117 -3.94 -7.38 -2.28
CA PRO A 117 -4.64 -6.66 -3.35
C PRO A 117 -6.17 -6.73 -3.27
N GLU A 118 -6.71 -7.72 -2.53
CA GLU A 118 -8.15 -7.94 -2.40
C GLU A 118 -8.76 -7.21 -1.19
N ASP A 119 -7.92 -6.59 -0.35
CA ASP A 119 -8.41 -5.82 0.80
C ASP A 119 -8.98 -4.46 0.38
N MET A 120 -10.29 -4.43 0.20
CA MET A 120 -10.99 -3.20 -0.16
C MET A 120 -11.00 -2.16 0.95
N GLY A 121 -10.79 -2.54 2.20
CA GLY A 121 -10.54 -1.59 3.31
C GLY A 121 -9.27 -0.77 3.08
N THR A 122 -8.19 -1.41 2.61
CA THR A 122 -6.97 -0.72 2.20
C THR A 122 -7.20 0.18 0.99
N VAL A 123 -8.00 -0.25 0.03
CA VAL A 123 -8.38 0.58 -1.14
C VAL A 123 -9.13 1.83 -0.69
N LEU A 124 -10.09 1.69 0.23
CA LEU A 124 -10.79 2.84 0.81
C LEU A 124 -9.84 3.79 1.55
N ASN A 125 -8.94 3.26 2.38
CA ASN A 125 -7.93 4.06 3.07
C ASN A 125 -7.02 4.82 2.07
N THR A 126 -6.71 4.20 0.94
CA THR A 126 -5.96 4.86 -0.13
C THR A 126 -6.74 6.02 -0.76
N ALA A 127 -8.04 5.85 -0.99
CA ALA A 127 -8.91 6.93 -1.47
C ALA A 127 -8.93 8.10 -0.49
N LEU A 128 -9.12 7.82 0.80
CA LEU A 128 -9.09 8.83 1.87
C LEU A 128 -7.73 9.56 1.93
N PHE A 129 -6.65 8.83 1.73
CA PHE A 129 -5.31 9.41 1.68
C PHE A 129 -5.15 10.43 0.54
N PHE A 130 -5.54 10.08 -0.68
CA PHE A 130 -5.46 10.99 -1.82
C PHE A 130 -6.41 12.18 -1.68
N ASP A 131 -7.59 11.97 -1.13
CA ASP A 131 -8.55 13.03 -0.81
C ASP A 131 -7.95 14.05 0.19
N GLN A 132 -7.32 13.57 1.25
CA GLN A 132 -6.61 14.41 2.23
C GLN A 132 -5.43 15.15 1.58
N ARG A 133 -4.63 14.47 0.77
CA ARG A 133 -3.51 15.08 0.05
C ARG A 133 -3.97 16.18 -0.90
N ALA A 134 -5.03 15.95 -1.65
CA ALA A 134 -5.64 16.95 -2.52
C ALA A 134 -6.08 18.21 -1.75
N ASP A 135 -6.74 18.03 -0.61
CA ASP A 135 -7.16 19.14 0.23
C ASP A 135 -5.99 19.97 0.76
N SER A 136 -4.91 19.32 1.18
CA SER A 136 -3.68 19.98 1.64
C SER A 136 -3.04 20.81 0.52
N TYR A 137 -2.90 20.23 -0.67
CA TYR A 137 -2.33 20.93 -1.84
C TYR A 137 -3.21 22.09 -2.28
N ARG A 138 -4.52 21.96 -2.25
CA ARG A 138 -5.47 23.04 -2.58
C ARG A 138 -5.35 24.20 -1.60
N LYS A 139 -5.22 23.93 -0.30
CA LYS A 139 -4.98 24.95 0.72
C LYS A 139 -3.68 25.71 0.49
N SER A 140 -2.66 25.05 -0.08
CA SER A 140 -1.38 25.65 -0.44
C SER A 140 -1.38 26.35 -1.80
N GLY A 141 -2.51 26.39 -2.50
CA GLY A 141 -2.65 27.02 -3.82
C GLY A 141 -2.12 26.19 -5.00
N LEU A 142 -1.74 24.94 -4.78
CA LEU A 142 -1.25 24.00 -5.81
C LEU A 142 -2.42 23.28 -6.45
N LEU A 143 -3.20 24.01 -7.26
CA LEU A 143 -4.50 23.53 -7.74
C LEU A 143 -4.40 22.40 -8.75
N GLU A 144 -3.42 22.44 -9.66
CA GLU A 144 -3.22 21.37 -10.66
C GLU A 144 -2.84 20.03 -10.00
N ASP A 145 -1.95 20.09 -9.01
CA ASP A 145 -1.58 18.92 -8.22
C ASP A 145 -2.76 18.40 -7.41
N ALA A 146 -3.54 19.30 -6.80
CA ALA A 146 -4.75 18.94 -6.06
C ALA A 146 -5.77 18.22 -6.95
N ASP A 147 -6.00 18.70 -8.17
CA ASP A 147 -6.91 18.06 -9.13
C ASP A 147 -6.41 16.67 -9.55
N ALA A 148 -5.09 16.49 -9.70
CA ALA A 148 -4.52 15.19 -9.99
C ALA A 148 -4.78 14.20 -8.84
N TYR A 149 -4.58 14.61 -7.58
CA TYR A 149 -4.87 13.76 -6.42
C TYR A 149 -6.37 13.52 -6.20
N ASP A 150 -7.23 14.47 -6.56
CA ASP A 150 -8.68 14.24 -6.59
C ASP A 150 -9.05 13.12 -7.58
N ASN A 151 -8.41 13.07 -8.74
CA ASN A 151 -8.62 12.00 -9.71
C ASN A 151 -8.18 10.64 -9.17
N ASP A 152 -7.04 10.59 -8.46
CA ASP A 152 -6.57 9.39 -7.80
C ASP A 152 -7.54 8.96 -6.68
N ALA A 153 -8.02 9.90 -5.88
CA ALA A 153 -9.02 9.64 -4.84
C ALA A 153 -10.30 9.04 -5.44
N GLU A 154 -10.83 9.64 -6.50
CA GLU A 154 -12.03 9.15 -7.17
C GLU A 154 -11.86 7.73 -7.71
N PHE A 155 -10.71 7.44 -8.31
CA PHE A 155 -10.39 6.10 -8.81
C PHE A 155 -10.51 5.05 -7.70
N TYR A 156 -9.91 5.31 -6.52
CA TYR A 156 -9.93 4.36 -5.42
C TYR A 156 -11.28 4.33 -4.69
N TYR A 157 -12.01 5.45 -4.59
CA TYR A 157 -13.39 5.43 -4.09
C TYR A 157 -14.29 4.57 -4.96
N LYS A 158 -14.22 4.68 -6.29
CA LYS A 158 -14.99 3.85 -7.21
C LYS A 158 -14.67 2.37 -7.01
N GLN A 159 -13.39 2.02 -6.91
CA GLN A 159 -12.97 0.65 -6.67
C GLN A 159 -13.50 0.11 -5.32
N ALA A 160 -13.44 0.91 -4.26
CA ALA A 160 -13.95 0.52 -2.95
C ALA A 160 -15.48 0.36 -2.93
N MET A 161 -16.21 1.18 -3.69
CA MET A 161 -17.67 1.09 -3.81
C MET A 161 -18.13 -0.15 -4.60
N GLU A 162 -17.27 -0.73 -5.43
CA GLU A 162 -17.54 -1.97 -6.17
C GLU A 162 -17.26 -3.24 -5.35
N SER A 163 -16.86 -3.10 -4.09
CA SER A 163 -16.52 -4.23 -3.21
C SER A 163 -17.72 -5.14 -2.94
N GLU A 164 -17.46 -6.45 -2.92
CA GLU A 164 -18.39 -7.45 -2.42
C GLU A 164 -17.70 -8.33 -1.36
N PRO A 165 -18.20 -8.35 -0.12
CA PRO A 165 -19.41 -7.63 0.36
C PRO A 165 -19.24 -6.13 0.35
N VAL A 166 -20.37 -5.42 0.25
CA VAL A 166 -20.41 -3.95 0.21
C VAL A 166 -19.79 -3.36 1.48
N ILE A 167 -19.00 -2.31 1.30
CA ILE A 167 -18.46 -1.49 2.38
C ILE A 167 -19.26 -0.18 2.44
N PRO A 168 -20.22 -0.04 3.38
CA PRO A 168 -21.06 1.17 3.44
C PRO A 168 -20.24 2.45 3.59
N ASP A 169 -19.15 2.43 4.35
CA ASP A 169 -18.27 3.57 4.56
C ASP A 169 -17.62 4.09 3.27
N ALA A 170 -17.47 3.24 2.24
CA ALA A 170 -16.98 3.69 0.93
C ALA A 170 -17.95 4.69 0.31
N PHE A 171 -19.27 4.44 0.38
CA PHE A 171 -20.31 5.35 -0.11
C PHE A 171 -20.41 6.61 0.75
N PHE A 172 -20.30 6.47 2.07
CA PHE A 172 -20.33 7.61 2.99
C PHE A 172 -19.21 8.60 2.67
N ASN A 173 -17.98 8.13 2.60
CA ASN A 173 -16.81 8.96 2.33
C ASN A 173 -16.79 9.50 0.90
N ALA A 174 -17.15 8.68 -0.09
CA ALA A 174 -17.29 9.13 -1.48
C ALA A 174 -18.37 10.21 -1.63
N GLY A 175 -19.45 10.12 -0.88
CA GLY A 175 -20.51 11.14 -0.84
C GLY A 175 -19.95 12.51 -0.47
N PHE A 176 -19.16 12.61 0.58
CA PHE A 176 -18.50 13.86 0.98
C PHE A 176 -17.48 14.33 -0.05
N PHE A 177 -16.69 13.40 -0.62
CA PHE A 177 -15.77 13.71 -1.70
C PHE A 177 -16.50 14.38 -2.88
N TYR A 178 -17.60 13.81 -3.36
CA TYR A 178 -18.38 14.39 -4.45
C TYR A 178 -19.03 15.72 -4.10
N LEU A 179 -19.46 15.93 -2.84
CA LEU A 179 -19.95 17.24 -2.39
C LEU A 179 -18.86 18.31 -2.50
N LYS A 180 -17.63 18.01 -2.08
CA LYS A 180 -16.50 18.94 -2.24
C LYS A 180 -16.22 19.28 -3.70
N GLN A 181 -16.41 18.31 -4.60
CA GLN A 181 -16.30 18.48 -6.04
C GLN A 181 -17.50 19.21 -6.66
N LYS A 182 -18.50 19.62 -5.84
CA LYS A 182 -19.78 20.20 -6.29
C LYS A 182 -20.59 19.28 -7.21
N ASN A 183 -20.30 17.98 -7.18
CA ASN A 183 -21.11 16.97 -7.85
C ASN A 183 -22.20 16.46 -6.91
N PHE A 184 -23.23 17.28 -6.74
CA PHE A 184 -24.30 17.02 -5.78
C PHE A 184 -25.13 15.79 -6.14
N SER A 185 -25.30 15.50 -7.42
CA SER A 185 -26.02 14.30 -7.88
C SER A 185 -25.35 13.01 -7.43
N LYS A 186 -24.05 12.86 -7.68
CA LYS A 186 -23.29 11.71 -7.21
C LYS A 186 -23.18 11.65 -5.69
N GLY A 187 -22.99 12.77 -5.03
CA GLY A 187 -22.95 12.84 -3.57
C GLY A 187 -24.26 12.35 -2.95
N LYS A 188 -25.38 12.81 -3.45
CA LYS A 188 -26.71 12.36 -3.01
C LYS A 188 -26.90 10.86 -3.22
N GLU A 189 -26.58 10.34 -4.38
CA GLU A 189 -26.66 8.91 -4.70
C GLU A 189 -25.84 8.06 -3.71
N CYS A 190 -24.61 8.46 -3.43
CA CYS A 190 -23.74 7.77 -2.45
C CYS A 190 -24.38 7.74 -1.06
N PHE A 191 -24.93 8.86 -0.58
CA PHE A 191 -25.58 8.90 0.73
C PHE A 191 -26.86 8.08 0.78
N GLU A 192 -27.64 8.04 -0.29
CA GLU A 192 -28.86 7.21 -0.37
C GLU A 192 -28.50 5.72 -0.28
N ILE A 193 -27.43 5.28 -0.97
CA ILE A 193 -26.92 3.91 -0.89
C ILE A 193 -26.43 3.60 0.53
N TYR A 194 -25.62 4.49 1.11
CA TYR A 194 -25.14 4.32 2.48
C TYR A 194 -26.31 4.15 3.47
N LEU A 195 -27.31 5.01 3.40
CA LEU A 195 -28.48 4.97 4.28
C LEU A 195 -29.28 3.67 4.13
N ALA A 196 -29.43 3.17 2.91
CA ALA A 196 -30.11 1.89 2.67
C ALA A 196 -29.41 0.74 3.42
N TYR A 197 -28.08 0.67 3.38
CA TYR A 197 -27.32 -0.36 4.10
C TYR A 197 -27.36 -0.19 5.62
N VAL A 198 -27.33 1.04 6.13
CA VAL A 198 -27.32 1.31 7.59
C VAL A 198 -28.70 1.08 8.20
N ILE A 199 -29.78 1.35 7.48
CA ILE A 199 -31.16 1.14 7.96
C ILE A 199 -31.51 -0.35 8.00
N ASP A 200 -31.03 -1.13 7.04
CA ASP A 200 -31.32 -2.56 6.96
C ASP A 200 -30.63 -3.41 8.07
N ILE A 201 -29.68 -2.81 8.80
CA ILE A 201 -28.98 -3.46 9.95
C ILE A 201 -29.78 -3.32 11.26
N LYS A 202 -30.87 -2.54 11.29
CA LYS A 202 -31.77 -2.39 12.45
C LYS A 202 -32.98 -3.33 12.34
#